data_cc6aed318aa9822f88f0fa259604e63e
#
_entry.id   cc6aed318aa9822f88f0fa259604e63e
#
_cell.length_a   1.000
_cell.length_b   1.000
_cell.length_c   1.000
_cell.angle_alpha   90.00
_cell.angle_beta   90.00
_cell.angle_gamma   90.00
#
_symmetry.space_group_name_H-M   'P 1'
#
loop_
_entity.id
_entity.type
_entity.pdbx_description
1 polymer ?
#
loop_
_entity_poly.entity_id
_entity_poly.type
_entity_poly.pdbx_seq_one_letter_code
_entity_poly.pdbx_strand_id
1 'polypeptide(L)'
;MPLRHPSARRSDWPVVRQALAGEAATAIDVFDAEHLAAINPALRQRARLSLVPTPNAAPDERLEETRGLLIHAAIPVRDEGGQLIAVLEGGVLLNGNSDMVDRINAIIYREGTLPLGSRGTATLFLG
;
A
#
# COMPACT_ATOMS: atom_id res chain seq x y z
N MET A 1 -5.75 1.39 -14.82
CA MET A 1 -6.90 1.49 -13.91
C MET A 1 -6.67 2.67 -12.98
N PRO A 2 -7.54 3.67 -12.95
CA PRO A 2 -7.33 4.78 -12.02
C PRO A 2 -7.45 4.26 -10.59
N LEU A 3 -6.45 4.56 -9.76
CA LEU A 3 -6.48 4.27 -8.35
C LEU A 3 -7.59 5.12 -7.71
N ARG A 4 -8.56 4.48 -7.09
CA ARG A 4 -9.65 5.18 -6.40
C ARG A 4 -9.15 5.66 -5.04
N HIS A 5 -9.44 6.90 -4.70
CA HIS A 5 -9.28 7.37 -3.34
C HIS A 5 -10.33 6.70 -2.46
N PRO A 6 -9.94 6.04 -1.38
CA PRO A 6 -10.89 5.46 -0.45
C PRO A 6 -11.69 6.58 0.25
N SER A 7 -12.95 6.27 0.58
CA SER A 7 -13.78 7.19 1.33
C SER A 7 -13.31 7.34 2.78
N ALA A 8 -13.75 8.39 3.46
CA ALA A 8 -13.42 8.63 4.87
C ALA A 8 -13.97 7.53 5.81
N ARG A 9 -15.05 6.84 5.41
CA ARG A 9 -15.62 5.74 6.21
C ARG A 9 -14.98 4.43 5.82
N ARG A 10 -14.41 3.72 6.79
CA ARG A 10 -13.80 2.39 6.57
C ARG A 10 -14.78 1.38 5.99
N SER A 11 -16.06 1.44 6.38
CA SER A 11 -17.11 0.57 5.84
C SER A 11 -17.33 0.72 4.34
N ASP A 12 -16.91 1.85 3.76
CA ASP A 12 -17.05 2.11 2.32
C ASP A 12 -15.83 1.63 1.53
N TRP A 13 -14.75 1.25 2.19
CA TRP A 13 -13.57 0.72 1.51
C TRP A 13 -13.92 -0.60 0.82
N PRO A 14 -13.51 -0.81 -0.45
CA PRO A 14 -13.89 -2.01 -1.18
C PRO A 14 -13.56 -3.32 -0.48
N VAL A 15 -12.38 -3.43 0.14
CA VAL A 15 -11.98 -4.64 0.87
C VAL A 15 -12.85 -4.88 2.11
N VAL A 16 -13.24 -3.82 2.82
CA VAL A 16 -14.12 -3.92 3.99
C VAL A 16 -15.54 -4.29 3.58
N ARG A 17 -16.05 -3.69 2.51
CA ARG A 17 -17.38 -4.03 1.96
C ARG A 17 -17.45 -5.49 1.55
N GLN A 18 -16.39 -5.99 0.91
CA GLN A 18 -16.32 -7.38 0.49
C GLN A 18 -16.26 -8.32 1.71
N ALA A 19 -15.50 -7.97 2.74
CA ALA A 19 -15.47 -8.72 4.00
C ALA A 19 -16.82 -8.70 4.74
N LEU A 20 -17.54 -7.56 4.72
CA LEU A 20 -18.90 -7.46 5.27
C LEU A 20 -19.89 -8.33 4.50
N ALA A 21 -19.65 -8.59 3.22
CA ALA A 21 -20.40 -9.55 2.41
C ALA A 21 -19.98 -11.01 2.64
N GLY A 22 -18.99 -11.25 3.47
CA GLY A 22 -18.55 -12.59 3.87
C GLY A 22 -17.31 -13.12 3.16
N GLU A 23 -16.62 -12.29 2.37
CA GLU A 23 -15.43 -12.67 1.60
C GLU A 23 -14.19 -11.90 2.00
N ALA A 24 -13.08 -12.61 2.20
CA ALA A 24 -11.77 -11.98 2.38
C ALA A 24 -11.36 -11.24 1.11
N ALA A 25 -10.76 -10.05 1.28
CA ALA A 25 -10.29 -9.23 0.18
C ALA A 25 -8.97 -8.56 0.48
N THR A 26 -8.20 -8.32 -0.56
CA THR A 26 -6.94 -7.56 -0.52
C THR A 26 -6.93 -6.56 -1.66
N ALA A 27 -6.41 -5.37 -1.44
CA ALA A 27 -6.26 -4.34 -2.46
C ALA A 27 -5.03 -3.48 -2.22
N ILE A 28 -4.60 -2.80 -3.28
CA ILE A 28 -3.61 -1.72 -3.20
C ILE A 28 -4.35 -0.43 -3.53
N ASP A 29 -4.29 0.52 -2.63
CA ASP A 29 -4.97 1.81 -2.77
C ASP A 29 -4.05 2.97 -2.40
N VAL A 30 -4.38 4.14 -2.95
CA VAL A 30 -3.71 5.40 -2.63
C VAL A 30 -4.55 6.18 -1.65
N PHE A 31 -3.96 6.54 -0.53
CA PHE A 31 -4.59 7.34 0.52
C PHE A 31 -3.96 8.73 0.55
N ASP A 32 -4.78 9.76 0.64
CA ASP A 32 -4.28 11.11 0.88
C ASP A 32 -3.81 11.30 2.33
N ALA A 33 -3.15 12.43 2.60
CA ALA A 33 -2.57 12.71 3.90
C ALA A 33 -3.62 12.77 5.02
N GLU A 34 -4.84 13.24 4.73
CA GLU A 34 -5.92 13.34 5.71
C GLU A 34 -6.45 11.97 6.09
N HIS A 35 -6.67 11.10 5.12
CA HIS A 35 -7.09 9.72 5.37
C HIS A 35 -6.03 8.92 6.12
N LEU A 36 -4.77 9.10 5.79
CA LEU A 36 -3.66 8.47 6.53
C LEU A 36 -3.64 8.92 8.00
N ALA A 37 -3.80 10.22 8.26
CA ALA A 37 -3.83 10.76 9.61
C ALA A 37 -5.05 10.27 10.40
N ALA A 38 -6.18 10.06 9.74
CA ALA A 38 -7.39 9.53 10.37
C ALA A 38 -7.24 8.05 10.80
N ILE A 39 -6.42 7.28 10.09
CA ILE A 39 -6.06 5.91 10.48
C ILE A 39 -5.08 5.96 11.65
N ASN A 40 -3.96 6.63 11.45
CA ASN A 40 -2.91 6.85 12.45
C ASN A 40 -2.04 8.03 12.01
N PRO A 41 -1.88 9.08 12.85
CA PRO A 41 -1.05 10.24 12.51
C PRO A 41 0.40 9.87 12.10
N ALA A 42 0.96 8.80 12.64
CA ALA A 42 2.29 8.32 12.28
C ALA A 42 2.37 7.88 10.80
N LEU A 43 1.29 7.38 10.21
CA LEU A 43 1.26 7.00 8.79
C LEU A 43 1.44 8.21 7.89
N ARG A 44 0.81 9.33 8.23
CA ARG A 44 0.97 10.59 7.49
C ARG A 44 2.43 11.03 7.44
N GLN A 45 3.13 10.97 8.56
CA GLN A 45 4.55 11.33 8.62
C GLN A 45 5.43 10.35 7.85
N ARG A 46 5.17 9.05 7.98
CA ARG A 46 5.93 8.00 7.30
C ARG A 46 5.72 7.99 5.79
N ALA A 47 4.55 8.42 5.31
CA ALA A 47 4.25 8.48 3.88
C ALA A 47 4.96 9.63 3.16
N ARG A 48 5.37 10.67 3.86
CA ARG A 48 6.04 11.83 3.25
C ARG A 48 7.38 11.45 2.65
N LEU A 49 7.53 11.74 1.37
CA LEU A 49 8.75 11.53 0.62
C LEU A 49 9.16 12.85 -0.06
N SER A 50 10.41 13.26 0.14
CA SER A 50 10.98 14.39 -0.61
C SER A 50 11.17 13.99 -2.07
N LEU A 51 10.69 14.82 -2.98
CA LEU A 51 10.85 14.61 -4.40
C LEU A 51 12.20 15.20 -4.83
N VAL A 52 12.99 14.37 -5.49
CA VAL A 52 14.33 14.78 -5.97
C VAL A 52 14.19 15.07 -7.48
N PRO A 53 14.54 16.28 -7.93
CA PRO A 53 14.57 16.59 -9.36
C PRO A 53 15.55 15.64 -10.07
N THR A 54 15.08 15.01 -11.13
CA THR A 54 15.91 14.13 -11.95
C THR A 54 16.04 14.70 -13.36
N PRO A 55 17.22 14.60 -14.00
CA PRO A 55 17.37 15.02 -15.39
C PRO A 55 16.39 14.30 -16.30
N ASN A 56 15.76 15.03 -17.23
CA ASN A 56 14.79 14.51 -18.19
C ASN A 56 13.46 13.98 -17.61
N ALA A 57 13.20 14.21 -16.31
CA ALA A 57 11.88 13.95 -15.76
C ALA A 57 10.87 15.01 -16.23
N ALA A 58 9.60 14.64 -16.28
CA ALA A 58 8.54 15.62 -16.49
C ALA A 58 8.58 16.68 -15.38
N PRO A 59 8.37 17.96 -15.68
CA PRO A 59 8.35 19.00 -14.66
C PRO A 59 7.28 18.73 -13.62
N ASP A 60 7.68 18.73 -12.35
CA ASP A 60 6.78 18.62 -11.21
C ASP A 60 7.14 19.72 -10.22
N GLU A 61 6.17 20.59 -9.92
CA GLU A 61 6.36 21.71 -8.97
C GLU A 61 6.28 21.24 -7.52
N ARG A 62 5.82 20.02 -7.28
CA ARG A 62 5.73 19.47 -5.93
C ARG A 62 7.13 19.17 -5.39
N LEU A 63 7.34 19.51 -4.13
CA LEU A 63 8.58 19.20 -3.40
C LEU A 63 8.48 17.90 -2.61
N GLU A 64 7.26 17.45 -2.34
CA GLU A 64 6.98 16.27 -1.53
C GLU A 64 5.82 15.46 -2.12
N GLU A 65 5.91 14.15 -1.99
CA GLU A 65 4.75 13.26 -2.09
C GLU A 65 4.19 13.05 -0.68
N THR A 66 2.91 13.30 -0.51
CA THR A 66 2.21 13.16 0.78
C THR A 66 1.17 12.06 0.78
N ARG A 67 0.87 11.50 -0.40
CA ARG A 67 -0.04 10.36 -0.52
C ARG A 67 0.65 9.09 -0.07
N GLY A 68 -0.10 8.17 0.48
CA GLY A 68 0.39 6.85 0.86
C GLY A 68 -0.13 5.76 -0.07
N LEU A 69 0.77 4.92 -0.53
CA LEU A 69 0.42 3.68 -1.21
C LEU A 69 0.36 2.56 -0.17
N LEU A 70 -0.80 1.95 0.00
CA LEU A 70 -1.02 0.89 0.98
C LEU A 70 -1.47 -0.40 0.30
N ILE A 71 -0.91 -1.52 0.75
CA ILE A 71 -1.57 -2.82 0.61
C ILE A 71 -2.43 -2.99 1.86
N HIS A 72 -3.71 -3.25 1.69
CA HIS A 72 -4.60 -3.54 2.79
C HIS A 72 -5.48 -4.75 2.50
N ALA A 73 -5.91 -5.40 3.56
CA ALA A 73 -6.73 -6.58 3.50
C ALA A 73 -7.83 -6.51 4.56
N ALA A 74 -8.94 -7.14 4.28
CA ALA A 74 -10.01 -7.29 5.26
C ALA A 74 -10.54 -8.73 5.20
N ILE A 75 -10.84 -9.29 6.37
CA ILE A 75 -11.41 -10.62 6.50
C ILE A 75 -12.65 -10.60 7.38
N PRO A 76 -13.67 -11.40 7.06
CA PRO A 76 -14.81 -11.57 7.93
C PRO A 76 -14.41 -12.41 9.16
N VAL A 77 -14.87 -11.98 10.33
CA VAL A 77 -14.76 -12.75 11.58
C VAL A 77 -16.12 -13.35 11.90
N ARG A 78 -16.17 -14.64 12.08
CA ARG A 78 -17.41 -15.39 12.34
C ARG A 78 -17.36 -16.04 13.71
N ASP A 79 -18.53 -16.20 14.33
CA ASP A 79 -18.69 -16.99 15.54
C ASP A 79 -18.70 -18.51 15.24
N GLU A 80 -18.84 -19.31 16.27
CA GLU A 80 -18.90 -20.77 16.18
C GLU A 80 -20.07 -21.25 15.32
N GLY A 81 -21.16 -20.48 15.25
CA GLY A 81 -22.33 -20.75 14.43
C GLY A 81 -22.17 -20.32 12.96
N GLY A 82 -21.04 -19.71 12.59
CA GLY A 82 -20.78 -19.21 11.25
C GLY A 82 -21.36 -17.83 10.98
N GLN A 83 -21.90 -17.13 11.98
CA GLN A 83 -22.48 -15.80 11.83
C GLN A 83 -21.37 -14.73 11.84
N LEU A 84 -21.47 -13.79 10.87
CA LEU A 84 -20.56 -12.65 10.82
C LEU A 84 -20.74 -11.74 12.04
N ILE A 85 -19.68 -11.58 12.83
CA ILE A 85 -19.69 -10.74 14.03
C ILE A 85 -18.79 -9.51 13.93
N ALA A 86 -17.79 -9.53 13.04
CA ALA A 86 -16.85 -8.44 12.85
C ALA A 86 -16.12 -8.55 11.52
N VAL A 87 -15.40 -7.51 11.16
CA VAL A 87 -14.41 -7.52 10.09
C VAL A 87 -13.07 -7.10 10.68
N LEU A 88 -12.05 -7.90 10.44
CA LEU A 88 -10.66 -7.53 10.75
C LEU A 88 -10.04 -6.91 9.50
N GLU A 89 -9.54 -5.69 9.62
CA GLU A 89 -8.87 -4.95 8.54
C GLU A 89 -7.47 -4.54 9.00
N GLY A 90 -6.53 -4.60 8.11
CA GLY A 90 -5.16 -4.16 8.35
C GLY A 90 -4.43 -3.85 7.06
N GLY A 91 -3.33 -3.13 7.16
CA GLY A 91 -2.59 -2.74 5.98
C GLY A 91 -1.12 -2.43 6.25
N VAL A 92 -0.39 -2.32 5.17
CA VAL A 92 1.03 -1.99 5.16
C VAL A 92 1.27 -0.80 4.25
N LEU A 93 1.87 0.24 4.79
CA LEU A 93 2.33 1.39 4.01
C LEU A 93 3.56 0.98 3.19
N LEU A 94 3.51 1.23 1.88
CA LEU A 94 4.60 0.90 0.96
C LEU A 94 5.62 2.04 0.79
N ASN A 95 5.22 3.29 1.05
CA ASN A 95 6.12 4.44 0.98
C ASN A 95 7.32 4.23 1.92
N GLY A 96 8.52 4.32 1.37
CA GLY A 96 9.74 4.16 2.16
C GLY A 96 9.93 2.80 2.81
N ASN A 97 9.15 1.80 2.42
CA ASN A 97 9.25 0.43 2.95
C ASN A 97 10.32 -0.34 2.17
N SER A 98 11.58 -0.04 2.44
CA SER A 98 12.71 -0.69 1.79
C SER A 98 12.76 -2.19 2.07
N ASP A 99 12.41 -2.62 3.27
CA ASP A 99 12.41 -4.04 3.64
C ASP A 99 11.50 -4.88 2.74
N MET A 100 10.33 -4.34 2.38
CA MET A 100 9.42 -5.01 1.47
C MET A 100 9.98 -5.08 0.05
N VAL A 101 10.55 -3.97 -0.43
CA VAL A 101 11.19 -3.90 -1.76
C VAL A 101 12.37 -4.87 -1.84
N ASP A 102 13.18 -4.93 -0.78
CA ASP A 102 14.32 -5.85 -0.69
C ASP A 102 13.87 -7.31 -0.68
N ARG A 103 12.77 -7.63 -0.02
CA ARG A 103 12.18 -8.98 -0.05
C ARG A 103 11.69 -9.35 -1.44
N ILE A 104 11.00 -8.44 -2.14
CA ILE A 104 10.57 -8.64 -3.52
C ILE A 104 11.78 -8.87 -4.42
N ASN A 105 12.81 -8.03 -4.27
CA ASN A 105 14.06 -8.15 -5.00
C ASN A 105 14.72 -9.52 -4.79
N ALA A 106 14.81 -9.98 -3.55
CA ALA A 106 15.37 -11.28 -3.20
C ALA A 106 14.57 -12.48 -3.77
N ILE A 107 13.24 -12.34 -3.90
CA ILE A 107 12.38 -13.38 -4.47
C ILE A 107 12.55 -13.45 -6.00
N ILE A 108 12.55 -12.30 -6.67
CA ILE A 108 12.63 -12.20 -8.13
C ILE A 108 14.04 -12.52 -8.62
N TYR A 109 15.06 -12.00 -7.95
CA TYR A 109 16.47 -12.15 -8.32
C TYR A 109 17.20 -13.06 -7.34
N ARG A 110 16.78 -14.31 -7.26
CA ARG A 110 17.44 -15.31 -6.42
C ARG A 110 18.89 -15.50 -6.84
N GLU A 111 19.72 -15.87 -5.87
CA GLU A 111 21.12 -16.21 -6.12
C GLU A 111 21.23 -17.24 -7.26
N GLY A 112 22.09 -16.96 -8.22
CA GLY A 112 22.28 -17.79 -9.41
C GLY A 112 21.32 -17.54 -10.58
N THR A 113 20.33 -16.64 -10.45
CA THR A 113 19.41 -16.29 -11.57
C THR A 113 19.96 -15.21 -12.48
N LEU A 114 20.92 -14.42 -12.00
CA LEU A 114 21.56 -13.34 -12.76
C LEU A 114 23.00 -13.73 -13.13
N PRO A 115 23.53 -13.16 -14.24
CA PRO A 115 24.93 -13.29 -14.58
C PRO A 115 25.85 -12.84 -13.44
N LEU A 116 27.02 -13.43 -13.35
CA LEU A 116 28.01 -13.09 -12.33
C LEU A 116 28.33 -11.60 -12.32
N GLY A 117 28.25 -10.95 -11.14
CA GLY A 117 28.49 -9.52 -10.98
C GLY A 117 27.30 -8.63 -11.31
N SER A 118 26.18 -9.19 -11.75
CA SER A 118 24.94 -8.44 -12.01
C SER A 118 24.09 -8.32 -10.74
N ARG A 119 23.35 -7.21 -10.63
CA ARG A 119 22.37 -7.00 -9.57
C ARG A 119 21.02 -6.65 -10.19
N GLY A 120 19.95 -7.25 -9.67
CA GLY A 120 18.59 -6.85 -9.98
C GLY A 120 18.12 -5.73 -9.05
N THR A 121 17.15 -4.96 -9.50
CA THR A 121 16.49 -3.92 -8.70
C THR A 121 14.98 -4.06 -8.79
N ALA A 122 14.30 -3.74 -7.69
CA ALA A 122 12.86 -3.61 -7.65
C ALA A 122 12.50 -2.17 -7.27
N THR A 123 11.47 -1.63 -7.92
CA THR A 123 11.03 -0.24 -7.68
C THR A 123 9.51 -0.20 -7.66
N LEU A 124 8.96 0.57 -6.71
CA LEU A 124 7.54 0.88 -6.64
C LEU A 124 7.32 2.32 -7.14
N PHE A 125 6.37 2.47 -8.04
CA PHE A 125 5.98 3.77 -8.57
C PHE A 125 4.58 4.14 -8.11
N LEU A 126 4.44 5.39 -7.70
CA LEU A 126 3.17 6.04 -7.46
C LEU A 126 2.96 7.07 -8.56
N GLY A 127 2.09 6.73 -9.52
CA GLY A 127 1.77 7.58 -10.67
C GLY A 127 0.77 8.67 -10.38
#